data_56477c3a8a0c6bfb1278e07a36977655
#
_entry.id   56477c3a8a0c6bfb1278e07a36977655
#
_cell.length_a   1.000
_cell.length_b   1.000
_cell.length_c   1.000
_cell.angle_alpha   90.00
_cell.angle_beta   90.00
_cell.angle_gamma   90.00
#
_symmetry.space_group_name_H-M   'P 1'
#
loop_
_entity.id
_entity.type
_entity.pdbx_description
1 polymer ?
#
loop_
_entity_poly.entity_id
_entity_poly.type
_entity_poly.pdbx_seq_one_letter_code
_entity_poly.pdbx_strand_id
1 'polypeptide(L)'
;MDKVKWDYCIVEEPHVVHVVFSYEDQAGNNGYPGNLKVQVIHSYDDKNTWTIEYQATTDQETLFNPTNHVYFNLNGQMDQPVTNHFLQLNADAYLPLRKDGIPIGKQLNVSGTDFDLREGRFIEDIVSSQEAQIRDSKGLDHPFLIEEQEVEVAMSLFLPEKKRYLEVRINQA
;
A
#
# COMPACT_ATOMS: atom_id res chain seq x y z
N MET A 1 8.86 -13.34 -7.38
CA MET A 1 9.64 -12.86 -6.19
C MET A 1 8.96 -13.19 -4.86
N ASP A 2 7.68 -13.45 -4.81
CA ASP A 2 6.88 -13.76 -3.59
C ASP A 2 7.15 -15.14 -2.97
N LYS A 3 7.70 -16.09 -3.74
CA LYS A 3 7.93 -17.50 -3.34
C LYS A 3 9.41 -17.90 -3.34
N VAL A 4 10.29 -16.94 -3.25
CA VAL A 4 11.74 -17.16 -3.22
C VAL A 4 12.31 -16.74 -1.87
N LYS A 5 13.48 -17.28 -1.57
CA LYS A 5 14.21 -16.87 -0.38
C LYS A 5 15.05 -15.64 -0.72
N TRP A 6 14.85 -14.58 0.04
CA TRP A 6 15.67 -13.39 -0.03
C TRP A 6 16.84 -13.48 0.94
N ASP A 7 17.98 -12.95 0.55
CA ASP A 7 19.06 -12.65 1.48
C ASP A 7 18.73 -11.38 2.25
N TYR A 8 19.27 -11.23 3.45
CA TYR A 8 19.07 -10.02 4.22
C TYR A 8 20.31 -9.63 5.04
N CYS A 9 20.44 -8.36 5.32
CA CYS A 9 21.34 -7.84 6.34
C CYS A 9 20.66 -6.77 7.17
N ILE A 10 21.16 -6.57 8.39
CA ILE A 10 20.70 -5.52 9.32
C ILE A 10 21.84 -4.52 9.47
N VAL A 11 21.52 -3.24 9.30
CA VAL A 11 22.45 -2.13 9.50
C VAL A 11 21.88 -1.24 10.59
N GLU A 12 22.64 -1.08 11.66
CA GLU A 12 22.29 -0.22 12.79
C GLU A 12 23.10 1.07 12.72
N GLU A 13 22.39 2.19 12.72
CA GLU A 13 22.96 3.52 12.78
C GLU A 13 22.39 4.28 13.99
N PRO A 14 23.00 5.37 14.46
CA PRO A 14 22.41 6.20 15.48
C PRO A 14 21.02 6.68 15.04
N HIS A 15 19.98 6.33 15.79
CA HIS A 15 18.58 6.76 15.56
C HIS A 15 17.80 6.05 14.45
N VAL A 16 18.39 5.08 13.75
CA VAL A 16 17.69 4.32 12.71
C VAL A 16 18.24 2.91 12.57
N VAL A 17 17.35 1.95 12.29
CA VAL A 17 17.71 0.57 11.95
C VAL A 17 17.19 0.27 10.54
N HIS A 18 18.04 -0.33 9.72
CA HIS A 18 17.69 -0.77 8.37
C HIS A 18 17.72 -2.29 8.29
N VAL A 19 16.71 -2.85 7.65
CA VAL A 19 16.71 -4.24 7.21
C VAL A 19 16.69 -4.22 5.68
N VAL A 20 17.79 -4.67 5.07
CA VAL A 20 17.97 -4.69 3.62
C VAL A 20 17.75 -6.10 3.13
N PHE A 21 16.70 -6.32 2.35
CA PHE A 21 16.46 -7.56 1.63
C PHE A 21 17.02 -7.46 0.22
N SER A 22 17.70 -8.50 -0.25
CA SER A 22 18.31 -8.55 -1.58
C SER A 22 17.93 -9.83 -2.30
N TYR A 23 17.63 -9.70 -3.59
CA TYR A 23 17.34 -10.84 -4.47
C TYR A 23 17.79 -10.55 -5.89
N GLU A 24 18.27 -11.57 -6.58
CA GLU A 24 18.58 -11.52 -8.01
C GLU A 24 17.64 -12.45 -8.78
N ASP A 25 16.76 -11.85 -9.58
CA ASP A 25 15.82 -12.57 -10.44
C ASP A 25 16.46 -12.80 -11.81
N GLN A 26 16.58 -14.08 -12.19
CA GLN A 26 17.28 -14.47 -13.42
C GLN A 26 16.43 -14.19 -14.65
N ALA A 27 17.08 -13.81 -15.74
CA ALA A 27 16.43 -13.60 -17.02
C ALA A 27 15.57 -14.81 -17.43
N GLY A 28 14.35 -14.52 -17.89
CA GLY A 28 13.36 -15.52 -18.28
C GLY A 28 12.45 -16.02 -17.16
N ASN A 29 12.72 -15.71 -15.91
CA ASN A 29 11.80 -16.03 -14.82
C ASN A 29 10.46 -15.31 -15.05
N ASN A 30 9.36 -16.06 -14.96
CA ASN A 30 8.00 -15.58 -15.24
C ASN A 30 7.85 -14.87 -16.61
N GLY A 31 8.78 -15.11 -17.56
CA GLY A 31 8.77 -14.53 -18.90
C GLY A 31 9.38 -13.13 -19.00
N TYR A 32 9.94 -12.58 -17.93
CA TYR A 32 10.59 -11.27 -17.96
C TYR A 32 12.04 -11.35 -18.46
N PRO A 33 12.45 -10.42 -19.34
CA PRO A 33 13.85 -10.37 -19.81
C PRO A 33 14.76 -9.73 -18.77
N GLY A 34 16.06 -9.96 -18.90
CA GLY A 34 17.12 -9.38 -18.08
C GLY A 34 17.28 -10.03 -16.70
N ASN A 35 18.50 -9.93 -16.18
CA ASN A 35 18.79 -10.27 -14.79
C ASN A 35 18.49 -9.03 -13.93
N LEU A 36 17.56 -9.15 -13.01
CA LEU A 36 17.08 -8.06 -12.18
C LEU A 36 17.62 -8.20 -10.75
N LYS A 37 18.47 -7.27 -10.32
CA LYS A 37 18.93 -7.20 -8.93
C LYS A 37 18.03 -6.23 -8.19
N VAL A 38 17.39 -6.70 -7.12
CA VAL A 38 16.43 -5.94 -6.32
C VAL A 38 16.91 -5.82 -4.89
N GLN A 39 16.79 -4.64 -4.33
CA GLN A 39 16.88 -4.42 -2.90
C GLN A 39 15.59 -3.77 -2.40
N VAL A 40 15.12 -4.25 -1.25
CA VAL A 40 14.02 -3.64 -0.50
C VAL A 40 14.55 -3.26 0.87
N ILE A 41 14.58 -1.97 1.15
CA ILE A 41 15.15 -1.41 2.36
C ILE A 41 14.01 -0.96 3.27
N HIS A 42 13.86 -1.62 4.41
CA HIS A 42 12.98 -1.20 5.47
C HIS A 42 13.78 -0.45 6.52
N SER A 43 13.45 0.81 6.75
CA SER A 43 14.10 1.66 7.74
C SER A 43 13.11 2.07 8.81
N TYR A 44 13.48 1.96 10.08
CA TYR A 44 12.66 2.44 11.20
C TYR A 44 13.48 3.34 12.10
N ASP A 45 13.01 4.57 12.32
CA ASP A 45 13.71 5.58 13.08
C ASP A 45 13.08 5.85 14.46
N ASP A 46 13.78 6.66 15.29
CA ASP A 46 13.34 7.05 16.63
C ASP A 46 12.20 8.08 16.65
N LYS A 47 11.74 8.53 15.46
CA LYS A 47 10.55 9.39 15.28
C LYS A 47 9.31 8.59 14.92
N ASN A 48 9.38 7.24 15.01
CA ASN A 48 8.33 6.32 14.59
C ASN A 48 8.01 6.37 13.09
N THR A 49 8.99 6.69 12.25
CA THR A 49 8.86 6.63 10.80
C THR A 49 9.36 5.29 10.30
N TRP A 50 8.50 4.60 9.56
CA TRP A 50 8.87 3.41 8.81
C TRP A 50 8.90 3.73 7.33
N THR A 51 10.07 3.63 6.73
CA THR A 51 10.28 3.87 5.30
C THR A 51 10.53 2.54 4.58
N ILE A 52 9.96 2.40 3.42
CA ILE A 52 10.21 1.28 2.50
C ILE A 52 10.73 1.86 1.20
N GLU A 53 11.94 1.47 0.83
CA GLU A 53 12.58 1.90 -0.41
C GLU A 53 12.84 0.70 -1.31
N TYR A 54 12.54 0.83 -2.59
CA TYR A 54 12.82 -0.17 -3.62
C TYR A 54 13.91 0.34 -4.54
N GLN A 55 14.96 -0.46 -4.67
CA GLN A 55 16.05 -0.21 -5.60
C GLN A 55 16.18 -1.40 -6.53
N ALA A 56 16.34 -1.14 -7.83
CA ALA A 56 16.52 -2.19 -8.81
C ALA A 56 17.51 -1.79 -9.90
N THR A 57 18.30 -2.75 -10.35
CA THR A 57 19.16 -2.63 -11.53
C THR A 57 19.00 -3.85 -12.41
N THR A 58 19.11 -3.67 -13.71
CA THR A 58 18.98 -4.75 -14.68
C THR A 58 20.02 -4.61 -15.79
N ASP A 59 20.38 -5.72 -16.43
CA ASP A 59 21.27 -5.77 -17.60
C ASP A 59 20.53 -5.70 -18.94
N GLN A 60 19.19 -5.72 -18.91
CA GLN A 60 18.33 -5.62 -20.10
C GLN A 60 17.03 -4.91 -19.74
N GLU A 61 16.42 -4.21 -20.67
CA GLU A 61 15.11 -3.58 -20.49
C GLU A 61 14.07 -4.61 -19.99
N THR A 62 13.41 -4.31 -18.90
CA THR A 62 12.42 -5.18 -18.25
C THR A 62 11.39 -4.37 -17.48
N LEU A 63 10.34 -5.02 -16.98
CA LEU A 63 9.33 -4.42 -16.14
C LEU A 63 9.67 -4.60 -14.66
N PHE A 64 9.55 -3.52 -13.90
CA PHE A 64 9.68 -3.53 -12.46
C PHE A 64 8.57 -2.69 -11.84
N ASN A 65 7.61 -3.34 -11.18
CA ASN A 65 6.49 -2.67 -10.52
C ASN A 65 6.21 -3.38 -9.18
N PRO A 66 7.06 -3.12 -8.16
CA PRO A 66 6.91 -3.72 -6.85
C PRO A 66 5.76 -3.07 -6.08
N THR A 67 5.16 -3.83 -5.16
CA THR A 67 4.21 -3.32 -4.19
C THR A 67 4.52 -3.84 -2.80
N ASN A 68 4.12 -3.08 -1.79
CA ASN A 68 4.06 -3.54 -0.41
C ASN A 68 2.60 -3.79 -0.05
N HIS A 69 2.29 -4.99 0.44
CA HIS A 69 0.93 -5.38 0.78
C HIS A 69 0.78 -5.51 2.31
N VAL A 70 0.91 -4.40 3.01
CA VAL A 70 0.76 -4.33 4.46
C VAL A 70 -0.69 -4.15 4.86
N TYR A 71 -1.11 -4.85 5.92
CA TYR A 71 -2.39 -4.66 6.59
C TYR A 71 -2.16 -3.99 7.94
N PHE A 72 -2.70 -2.79 8.12
CA PHE A 72 -2.57 -2.06 9.38
C PHE A 72 -3.75 -2.33 10.31
N ASN A 73 -3.47 -2.60 11.59
CA ASN A 73 -4.45 -2.69 12.64
C ASN A 73 -3.96 -1.94 13.89
N LEU A 74 -4.51 -0.75 14.12
CA LEU A 74 -4.10 0.12 15.22
C LEU A 74 -4.68 -0.33 16.58
N ASN A 75 -5.52 -1.38 16.63
CA ASN A 75 -5.98 -1.96 17.89
C ASN A 75 -4.82 -2.58 18.69
N GLY A 76 -3.75 -3.01 18.00
CA GLY A 76 -2.61 -3.68 18.61
C GLY A 76 -2.86 -5.15 18.96
N GLN A 77 -3.98 -5.69 18.51
CA GLN A 77 -4.37 -7.09 18.62
C GLN A 77 -4.93 -7.53 17.28
N MET A 78 -4.42 -8.65 16.76
CA MET A 78 -4.75 -9.13 15.41
C MET A 78 -6.17 -9.71 15.30
N ASP A 79 -6.79 -10.07 16.40
CA ASP A 79 -8.15 -10.61 16.48
C ASP A 79 -9.25 -9.53 16.55
N GLN A 80 -8.86 -8.27 16.71
CA GLN A 80 -9.81 -7.16 16.71
C GLN A 80 -10.09 -6.67 15.29
N PRO A 81 -11.36 -6.44 14.90
CA PRO A 81 -11.68 -5.90 13.59
C PRO A 81 -11.19 -4.44 13.48
N VAL A 82 -10.95 -4.00 12.24
CA VAL A 82 -10.51 -2.62 11.94
C VAL A 82 -11.67 -1.66 11.67
N THR A 83 -12.90 -2.10 11.87
CA THR A 83 -14.12 -1.33 11.56
C THR A 83 -14.25 -0.03 12.36
N ASN A 84 -13.65 0.03 13.55
CA ASN A 84 -13.59 1.21 14.42
C ASN A 84 -12.50 2.22 14.04
N HIS A 85 -11.77 2.01 12.95
CA HIS A 85 -10.78 2.97 12.47
C HIS A 85 -11.44 4.00 11.54
N PHE A 86 -10.98 5.25 11.66
CA PHE A 86 -11.32 6.33 10.74
C PHE A 86 -10.27 6.39 9.64
N LEU A 87 -10.70 6.21 8.40
CA LEU A 87 -9.84 6.19 7.21
C LEU A 87 -10.09 7.45 6.38
N GLN A 88 -9.02 8.16 6.05
CA GLN A 88 -9.01 9.23 5.06
C GLN A 88 -8.03 8.86 3.94
N LEU A 89 -8.44 9.13 2.70
CA LEU A 89 -7.66 8.81 1.52
C LEU A 89 -7.74 9.96 0.51
N ASN A 90 -6.63 10.57 0.22
CA ASN A 90 -6.52 11.69 -0.71
C ASN A 90 -6.42 11.18 -2.15
N ALA A 91 -7.54 10.72 -2.69
CA ALA A 91 -7.64 10.23 -4.05
C ALA A 91 -8.90 10.75 -4.71
N ASP A 92 -8.80 11.22 -5.95
CA ASP A 92 -9.92 11.73 -6.74
C ASP A 92 -10.56 10.66 -7.61
N ALA A 93 -9.88 9.53 -7.81
CA ALA A 93 -10.37 8.43 -8.63
C ALA A 93 -9.98 7.07 -8.10
N TYR A 94 -10.71 6.05 -8.52
CA TYR A 94 -10.43 4.66 -8.23
C TYR A 94 -10.59 3.80 -9.48
N LEU A 95 -10.06 2.59 -9.45
CA LEU A 95 -10.21 1.59 -10.49
C LEU A 95 -11.29 0.58 -10.10
N PRO A 96 -12.45 0.56 -10.77
CA PRO A 96 -13.48 -0.45 -10.52
C PRO A 96 -12.98 -1.84 -10.90
N LEU A 97 -13.45 -2.84 -10.15
CA LEU A 97 -13.00 -4.22 -10.26
C LEU A 97 -14.03 -5.10 -10.98
N ARG A 98 -13.56 -6.12 -11.68
CA ARG A 98 -14.37 -7.28 -12.06
C ARG A 98 -14.59 -8.18 -10.84
N LYS A 99 -15.49 -9.15 -10.98
CA LYS A 99 -15.78 -10.15 -9.92
C LYS A 99 -14.56 -10.99 -9.48
N ASP A 100 -13.55 -11.06 -10.32
CA ASP A 100 -12.29 -11.75 -10.04
C ASP A 100 -11.22 -10.85 -9.39
N GLY A 101 -11.59 -9.61 -9.00
CA GLY A 101 -10.70 -8.65 -8.34
C GLY A 101 -9.76 -7.89 -9.29
N ILE A 102 -9.90 -8.07 -10.59
CA ILE A 102 -9.03 -7.40 -11.58
C ILE A 102 -9.66 -6.08 -12.03
N PRO A 103 -8.89 -4.96 -12.07
CA PRO A 103 -9.37 -3.69 -12.60
C PRO A 103 -9.88 -3.79 -14.04
N ILE A 104 -10.98 -3.11 -14.35
CA ILE A 104 -11.60 -3.13 -15.69
C ILE A 104 -10.94 -2.16 -16.68
N GLY A 105 -9.85 -1.51 -16.31
CA GLY A 105 -9.12 -0.55 -17.16
C GLY A 105 -9.80 0.81 -17.30
N LYS A 106 -10.74 1.14 -16.39
CA LYS A 106 -11.39 2.46 -16.31
C LYS A 106 -11.01 3.14 -15.01
N GLN A 107 -10.96 4.47 -15.05
CA GLN A 107 -10.86 5.30 -13.87
C GLN A 107 -12.22 5.97 -13.62
N LEU A 108 -12.70 5.91 -12.41
CA LEU A 108 -13.96 6.56 -11.99
C LEU A 108 -13.67 7.57 -10.90
N ASN A 109 -14.30 8.75 -11.00
CA ASN A 109 -14.19 9.79 -9.98
C ASN A 109 -14.92 9.33 -8.71
N VAL A 110 -14.34 9.65 -7.55
CA VAL A 110 -14.90 9.28 -6.25
C VAL A 110 -16.06 10.18 -5.82
N SER A 111 -16.13 11.42 -6.32
CA SER A 111 -17.11 12.43 -5.89
C SER A 111 -18.53 11.93 -5.97
N GLY A 112 -19.26 12.06 -4.85
CA GLY A 112 -20.66 11.65 -4.74
C GLY A 112 -20.88 10.14 -4.70
N THR A 113 -19.84 9.36 -4.48
CA THR A 113 -19.88 7.91 -4.29
C THR A 113 -19.44 7.51 -2.88
N ASP A 114 -19.65 6.24 -2.52
CA ASP A 114 -19.14 5.68 -1.26
C ASP A 114 -17.61 5.45 -1.26
N PHE A 115 -16.94 5.67 -2.40
CA PHE A 115 -15.49 5.68 -2.52
C PHE A 115 -14.87 7.06 -2.19
N ASP A 116 -15.67 8.09 -1.96
CA ASP A 116 -15.16 9.41 -1.56
C ASP A 116 -14.73 9.39 -0.08
N LEU A 117 -13.44 9.25 0.13
CA LEU A 117 -12.82 9.19 1.46
C LEU A 117 -11.95 10.42 1.76
N ARG A 118 -12.06 11.47 0.96
CA ARG A 118 -11.23 12.69 1.12
C ARG A 118 -11.49 13.42 2.42
N GLU A 119 -12.73 13.39 2.93
CA GLU A 119 -13.10 13.93 4.24
C GLU A 119 -12.98 12.90 5.38
N GLY A 120 -12.62 11.66 5.03
CA GLY A 120 -12.52 10.53 5.95
C GLY A 120 -13.87 9.94 6.36
N ARG A 121 -13.86 8.63 6.65
CA ARG A 121 -15.03 7.87 7.15
C ARG A 121 -14.58 6.75 8.07
N PHE A 122 -15.45 6.32 8.98
CA PHE A 122 -15.21 5.06 9.69
C PHE A 122 -15.32 3.87 8.74
N ILE A 123 -14.42 2.91 8.91
CA ILE A 123 -14.43 1.68 8.08
C ILE A 123 -15.76 0.93 8.23
N GLU A 124 -16.39 0.97 9.41
CA GLU A 124 -17.73 0.41 9.63
C GLU A 124 -18.76 0.97 8.66
N ASP A 125 -18.77 2.28 8.44
CA ASP A 125 -19.69 2.94 7.51
C ASP A 125 -19.41 2.52 6.05
N ILE A 126 -18.14 2.34 5.72
CA ILE A 126 -17.72 1.94 4.38
C ILE A 126 -18.18 0.50 4.08
N VAL A 127 -17.91 -0.44 4.98
CA VAL A 127 -18.25 -1.87 4.77
C VAL A 127 -19.77 -2.13 4.83
N SER A 128 -20.52 -1.22 5.43
CA SER A 128 -22.00 -1.27 5.44
C SER A 128 -22.65 -0.65 4.20
N SER A 129 -21.86 -0.09 3.28
CA SER A 129 -22.33 0.52 2.04
C SER A 129 -23.15 -0.43 1.19
N GLN A 130 -24.15 0.12 0.48
CA GLN A 130 -24.95 -0.60 -0.50
C GLN A 130 -24.35 -0.53 -1.91
N GLU A 131 -23.21 0.15 -2.08
CA GLU A 131 -22.49 0.18 -3.35
C GLU A 131 -22.08 -1.24 -3.76
N ALA A 132 -22.44 -1.62 -4.98
CA ALA A 132 -22.28 -3.00 -5.46
C ALA A 132 -20.83 -3.49 -5.38
N GLN A 133 -19.89 -2.64 -5.77
CA GLN A 133 -18.45 -2.98 -5.78
C GLN A 133 -17.91 -3.20 -4.35
N ILE A 134 -18.28 -2.34 -3.40
CA ILE A 134 -17.86 -2.46 -1.99
C ILE A 134 -18.47 -3.73 -1.37
N ARG A 135 -19.73 -4.00 -1.67
CA ARG A 135 -20.42 -5.19 -1.18
C ARG A 135 -19.83 -6.48 -1.75
N ASP A 136 -19.53 -6.50 -3.05
CA ASP A 136 -18.97 -7.66 -3.75
C ASP A 136 -17.55 -7.99 -3.23
N SER A 137 -16.74 -6.95 -2.93
CA SER A 137 -15.40 -7.07 -2.34
C SER A 137 -15.43 -7.27 -0.82
N LYS A 138 -16.60 -7.10 -0.18
CA LYS A 138 -16.76 -7.09 1.29
C LYS A 138 -15.91 -6.01 1.99
N GLY A 139 -15.72 -4.88 1.33
CA GLY A 139 -14.93 -3.74 1.76
C GLY A 139 -14.24 -3.03 0.60
N LEU A 140 -13.18 -2.28 0.90
CA LEU A 140 -12.37 -1.60 -0.10
C LEU A 140 -11.19 -2.51 -0.49
N ASP A 141 -11.21 -2.99 -1.74
CA ASP A 141 -10.11 -3.75 -2.37
C ASP A 141 -9.69 -3.10 -3.70
N HIS A 142 -10.07 -1.84 -3.87
CA HIS A 142 -9.92 -1.09 -5.10
C HIS A 142 -8.61 -0.31 -5.10
N PRO A 143 -7.86 -0.28 -6.22
CA PRO A 143 -6.77 0.67 -6.40
C PRO A 143 -7.33 2.10 -6.47
N PHE A 144 -6.76 2.99 -5.70
CA PHE A 144 -7.03 4.41 -5.72
C PHE A 144 -5.88 5.15 -6.39
N LEU A 145 -6.21 6.20 -7.13
CA LEU A 145 -5.24 7.03 -7.82
C LEU A 145 -4.94 8.26 -6.96
N ILE A 146 -3.73 8.32 -6.48
CA ILE A 146 -3.20 9.45 -5.73
C ILE A 146 -2.49 10.37 -6.72
N GLU A 147 -2.90 11.63 -6.80
CA GLU A 147 -2.21 12.60 -7.66
C GLU A 147 -0.92 13.07 -7.01
N GLU A 148 0.20 12.89 -7.71
CA GLU A 148 1.57 13.08 -7.20
C GLU A 148 1.92 14.51 -6.80
N GLN A 149 1.25 15.50 -7.34
CA GLN A 149 1.74 16.88 -7.31
C GLN A 149 1.27 17.73 -6.14
N GLU A 150 0.28 17.29 -5.36
CA GLU A 150 -0.34 18.15 -4.35
C GLU A 150 -0.55 17.51 -2.98
N VAL A 151 -0.27 16.21 -2.81
CA VAL A 151 -0.67 15.51 -1.59
C VAL A 151 0.53 15.07 -0.77
N GLU A 152 0.81 15.80 0.31
CA GLU A 152 1.85 15.42 1.28
C GLU A 152 1.51 14.10 1.98
N VAL A 153 0.23 13.83 2.28
CA VAL A 153 -0.27 12.62 2.92
C VAL A 153 -1.27 11.92 2.01
N ALA A 154 -0.90 10.75 1.49
CA ALA A 154 -1.76 9.97 0.61
C ALA A 154 -2.94 9.33 1.36
N MET A 155 -2.66 8.81 2.57
CA MET A 155 -3.64 8.14 3.41
C MET A 155 -3.37 8.43 4.87
N SER A 156 -4.42 8.58 5.66
CA SER A 156 -4.32 8.54 7.12
C SER A 156 -5.30 7.53 7.72
N LEU A 157 -4.88 6.93 8.82
CA LEU A 157 -5.69 6.00 9.59
C LEU A 157 -5.65 6.42 11.06
N PHE A 158 -6.81 6.59 11.68
CA PHE A 158 -6.93 7.02 13.05
C PHE A 158 -7.82 6.07 13.86
N LEU A 159 -7.35 5.67 15.04
CA LEU A 159 -8.13 4.94 16.02
C LEU A 159 -8.41 5.83 17.24
N PRO A 160 -9.61 6.46 17.33
CA PRO A 160 -9.93 7.45 18.37
C PRO A 160 -9.79 6.91 19.80
N GLU A 161 -10.29 5.70 20.04
CA GLU A 161 -10.32 5.06 21.37
C GLU A 161 -8.91 4.88 21.96
N LYS A 162 -7.92 4.62 21.11
CA LYS A 162 -6.53 4.39 21.51
C LYS A 162 -5.62 5.58 21.22
N LYS A 163 -6.15 6.64 20.60
CA LYS A 163 -5.39 7.82 20.15
C LYS A 163 -4.16 7.44 19.32
N ARG A 164 -4.31 6.43 18.47
CA ARG A 164 -3.27 6.00 17.53
C ARG A 164 -3.56 6.56 16.16
N TYR A 165 -2.51 7.03 15.52
CA TYR A 165 -2.57 7.67 14.22
C TYR A 165 -1.46 7.15 13.33
N LEU A 166 -1.76 6.91 12.05
CA LEU A 166 -0.82 6.51 11.02
C LEU A 166 -1.01 7.41 9.80
N GLU A 167 0.07 7.90 9.24
CA GLU A 167 0.09 8.54 7.91
C GLU A 167 0.90 7.71 6.94
N VAL A 168 0.46 7.68 5.70
CA VAL A 168 1.20 7.10 4.58
C VAL A 168 1.51 8.21 3.58
N ARG A 169 2.78 8.32 3.24
CA ARG A 169 3.30 9.21 2.20
C ARG A 169 3.94 8.37 1.12
N ILE A 170 3.74 8.73 -0.11
CA ILE A 170 4.28 8.01 -1.27
C ILE A 170 4.99 9.01 -2.17
N ASN A 171 6.02 8.53 -2.85
CA ASN A 171 6.78 9.30 -3.83
C ASN A 171 6.95 8.51 -5.13
N GLN A 172 6.01 7.63 -5.44
CA GLN A 172 6.02 6.93 -6.74
C GLN A 172 5.67 7.91 -7.86
N ALA A 173 6.52 7.91 -8.86
CA ALA A 173 6.28 8.53 -10.16
C ALA A 173 5.49 7.59 -11.07
#